data_fa25f8673851aac9d86091b2aca9dd3a
#
_entry.id   fa25f8673851aac9d86091b2aca9dd3a
#
_cell.length_a   1.000
_cell.length_b   1.000
_cell.length_c   1.000
_cell.angle_alpha   90.00
_cell.angle_beta   90.00
_cell.angle_gamma   90.00
#
_symmetry.space_group_name_H-M   'P 1'
#
loop_
_entity.id
_entity.type
_entity.pdbx_description
1 polymer ?
#
loop_
_entity_poly.entity_id
_entity_poly.type
_entity_poly.pdbx_seq_one_letter_code
_entity_poly.pdbx_strand_id
1 'polypeptide(L)'
;LSLPRTQWKLCGIIPQANSMTRLCYSEAVKFESFDERLDYLKLWDVPHTSPRSVSMSLYKHKRWLITRDEIIKRDLGCDLGVFGIYIYGPIYVHHLNPITEQDIEVWSDVLFDPENLIATSMDTHNSIHYKPAATQIVERQPGDTKLW
;
A
#
# COMPACT_ATOMS: atom_id res chain seq x y z
N LEU A 1 13.27 -9.30 -14.29
CA LEU A 1 14.43 -8.67 -13.66
C LEU A 1 13.95 -7.40 -12.95
N SER A 2 13.71 -7.48 -11.64
CA SER A 2 13.38 -6.30 -10.83
C SER A 2 14.59 -5.38 -10.78
N LEU A 3 14.45 -4.17 -11.33
CA LEU A 3 15.46 -3.13 -11.21
C LEU A 3 15.56 -2.64 -9.76
N PRO A 4 16.75 -2.41 -9.23
CA PRO A 4 16.92 -1.95 -7.86
C PRO A 4 16.30 -0.55 -7.67
N ARG A 5 15.72 -0.30 -6.50
CA ARG A 5 15.08 0.97 -6.08
C ARG A 5 15.92 2.25 -6.33
N THR A 6 17.19 2.09 -6.57
CA THR A 6 18.15 3.20 -6.79
C THR A 6 17.99 3.94 -8.12
N GLN A 7 17.19 3.44 -9.07
CA GLN A 7 17.01 4.05 -10.39
C GLN A 7 15.76 4.95 -10.53
N TRP A 8 14.92 5.08 -9.49
CA TRP A 8 13.65 5.80 -9.55
C TRP A 8 13.77 7.28 -9.17
N LYS A 9 14.60 8.02 -9.85
CA LYS A 9 14.97 9.41 -9.48
C LYS A 9 14.11 10.52 -10.07
N LEU A 10 12.85 10.31 -10.50
CA LEU A 10 12.12 11.34 -11.26
C LEU A 10 10.66 11.55 -10.84
N CYS A 11 10.34 11.53 -9.57
CA CYS A 11 9.15 12.23 -9.09
C CYS A 11 9.61 13.54 -8.45
N GLY A 12 9.33 14.70 -9.09
CA GLY A 12 9.88 16.02 -8.77
C GLY A 12 9.83 16.39 -7.29
N ILE A 13 10.85 16.05 -6.53
CA ILE A 13 10.88 16.11 -5.08
C ILE A 13 12.12 16.83 -4.59
N ILE A 14 11.85 17.75 -3.69
CA ILE A 14 12.82 18.34 -2.77
C ILE A 14 13.43 17.20 -1.93
N PRO A 15 14.77 17.00 -1.96
CA PRO A 15 15.40 15.96 -1.15
C PRO A 15 15.31 16.35 0.33
N GLN A 16 14.46 15.67 1.08
CA GLN A 16 14.60 15.67 2.53
C GLN A 16 15.71 14.68 2.92
N ALA A 17 16.54 15.10 3.86
CA ALA A 17 17.74 14.41 4.32
C ALA A 17 17.39 13.15 5.12
N ASN A 18 16.93 12.11 4.45
CA ASN A 18 17.01 10.69 4.81
C ASN A 18 16.49 9.92 3.61
N SER A 19 17.34 9.14 2.98
CA SER A 19 17.26 8.59 1.63
C SER A 19 16.19 7.52 1.42
N MET A 20 14.95 7.73 1.85
CA MET A 20 13.81 6.96 1.37
C MET A 20 13.21 7.69 0.18
N THR A 21 13.38 7.14 -1.01
CA THR A 21 12.70 7.62 -2.22
C THR A 21 11.19 7.54 -1.98
N ARG A 22 10.51 8.68 -2.02
CA ARG A 22 9.06 8.74 -1.87
C ARG A 22 8.39 7.95 -3.00
N LEU A 23 7.47 7.06 -2.64
CA LEU A 23 6.66 6.34 -3.60
C LEU A 23 5.61 7.28 -4.20
N CYS A 24 5.27 7.11 -5.48
CA CYS A 24 4.17 7.84 -6.10
C CYS A 24 3.39 6.97 -7.10
N TYR A 25 2.13 7.33 -7.31
CA TYR A 25 1.23 6.60 -8.19
C TYR A 25 1.72 6.62 -9.65
N SER A 26 2.18 7.75 -10.15
CA SER A 26 2.70 7.88 -11.52
C SER A 26 3.85 6.94 -11.83
N GLU A 27 4.68 6.61 -10.84
CA GLU A 27 5.74 5.62 -11.00
C GLU A 27 5.19 4.19 -10.88
N ALA A 28 4.24 3.97 -9.96
CA ALA A 28 3.63 2.66 -9.77
C ALA A 28 2.95 2.14 -11.04
N VAL A 29 2.24 3.00 -11.75
CA VAL A 29 1.50 2.62 -12.96
C VAL A 29 2.36 2.32 -14.18
N LYS A 30 3.65 2.64 -14.15
CA LYS A 30 4.60 2.23 -15.20
C LYS A 30 4.86 0.73 -15.20
N PHE A 31 4.61 0.07 -14.08
CA PHE A 31 4.63 -1.38 -14.00
C PHE A 31 3.31 -1.94 -14.53
N GLU A 32 3.38 -2.78 -15.54
CA GLU A 32 2.19 -3.33 -16.19
C GLU A 32 1.59 -4.49 -15.40
N SER A 33 2.44 -5.30 -14.77
CA SER A 33 1.99 -6.46 -14.00
C SER A 33 1.66 -6.11 -12.54
N PHE A 34 0.71 -6.86 -11.97
CA PHE A 34 0.34 -6.75 -10.57
C PHE A 34 1.52 -7.00 -9.62
N ASP A 35 2.30 -8.05 -9.90
CA ASP A 35 3.41 -8.45 -9.03
C ASP A 35 4.52 -7.39 -8.99
N GLU A 36 4.88 -6.82 -10.14
CA GLU A 36 5.88 -5.74 -10.21
C GLU A 36 5.39 -4.49 -9.48
N ARG A 37 4.10 -4.16 -9.62
CA ARG A 37 3.50 -3.02 -8.95
C ARG A 37 3.46 -3.23 -7.44
N LEU A 38 3.10 -4.42 -7.00
CA LEU A 38 3.13 -4.80 -5.60
C LEU A 38 4.56 -4.72 -5.04
N ASP A 39 5.56 -5.24 -5.77
CA ASP A 39 6.97 -5.20 -5.34
C ASP A 39 7.47 -3.75 -5.17
N TYR A 40 7.07 -2.85 -6.05
CA TYR A 40 7.39 -1.43 -5.94
C TYR A 40 6.80 -0.81 -4.66
N LEU A 41 5.59 -1.22 -4.26
CA LEU A 41 4.84 -0.63 -3.16
C LEU A 41 5.17 -1.23 -1.79
N LYS A 42 5.93 -2.33 -1.70
CA LYS A 42 6.24 -3.00 -0.43
C LYS A 42 6.94 -2.07 0.57
N LEU A 43 6.42 -2.05 1.78
CA LEU A 43 6.91 -1.25 2.91
C LEU A 43 7.54 -2.12 4.01
N TRP A 44 8.06 -3.29 3.68
CA TRP A 44 8.53 -4.29 4.64
C TRP A 44 9.67 -3.82 5.54
N ASP A 45 10.51 -2.90 5.04
CA ASP A 45 11.65 -2.35 5.77
C ASP A 45 11.31 -1.03 6.47
N VAL A 46 10.05 -0.60 6.40
CA VAL A 46 9.56 0.62 7.03
C VAL A 46 8.84 0.26 8.32
N PRO A 47 9.26 0.79 9.49
CA PRO A 47 8.53 0.60 10.73
C PRO A 47 7.08 1.08 10.57
N HIS A 48 6.13 0.18 10.75
CA HIS A 48 4.72 0.51 10.67
C HIS A 48 4.14 0.72 12.05
N THR A 49 3.94 1.98 12.41
CA THR A 49 3.16 2.36 13.57
C THR A 49 1.81 2.85 13.06
N SER A 50 0.78 2.03 13.17
CA SER A 50 -0.57 2.47 12.80
C SER A 50 -1.13 3.41 13.86
N PRO A 51 -1.36 4.70 13.58
CA PRO A 51 -1.97 5.63 14.53
C PRO A 51 -3.48 5.40 14.61
N ARG A 52 -3.92 4.20 15.01
CA ARG A 52 -5.33 3.78 14.96
C ARG A 52 -6.28 4.73 15.68
N SER A 53 -5.87 5.32 16.80
CA SER A 53 -6.70 6.26 17.56
C SER A 53 -6.91 7.59 16.83
N VAL A 54 -5.90 8.06 16.09
CA VAL A 54 -5.93 9.37 15.40
C VAL A 54 -6.49 9.21 13.98
N SER A 55 -6.24 8.11 13.31
CA SER A 55 -6.70 7.85 11.93
C SER A 55 -8.23 7.74 11.81
N MET A 56 -8.93 7.43 12.88
CA MET A 56 -10.40 7.37 12.86
C MET A 56 -11.05 8.72 12.53
N SER A 57 -10.44 9.84 12.90
CA SER A 57 -10.92 11.17 12.52
C SER A 57 -10.77 11.44 11.03
N LEU A 58 -9.64 11.02 10.44
CA LEU A 58 -9.39 11.11 9.01
C LEU A 58 -10.44 10.35 8.20
N TYR A 59 -10.67 9.08 8.53
CA TYR A 59 -11.56 8.22 7.76
C TYR A 59 -13.04 8.61 7.81
N LYS A 60 -13.45 9.40 8.79
CA LYS A 60 -14.80 9.97 8.90
C LYS A 60 -14.94 11.36 8.26
N HIS A 61 -13.82 11.98 7.90
CA HIS A 61 -13.82 13.34 7.37
C HIS A 61 -14.36 13.38 5.94
N LYS A 62 -15.21 14.38 5.63
CA LYS A 62 -15.85 14.54 4.33
C LYS A 62 -14.83 14.58 3.17
N ARG A 63 -13.72 15.31 3.34
CA ARG A 63 -12.66 15.40 2.32
C ARG A 63 -12.06 14.03 2.03
N TRP A 64 -11.85 13.19 3.05
CA TRP A 64 -11.38 11.82 2.86
C TRP A 64 -12.36 10.97 2.06
N LEU A 65 -13.65 11.03 2.39
CA LEU A 65 -14.67 10.24 1.68
C LEU A 65 -14.73 10.59 0.19
N ILE A 66 -14.62 11.89 -0.13
CA ILE A 66 -14.56 12.35 -1.53
C ILE A 66 -13.29 11.84 -2.22
N THR A 67 -12.13 12.06 -1.60
CA THR A 67 -10.84 11.59 -2.15
C THR A 67 -10.84 10.09 -2.35
N ARG A 68 -11.31 9.32 -1.38
CA ARG A 68 -11.44 7.86 -1.46
C ARG A 68 -12.25 7.44 -2.70
N ASP A 69 -13.42 8.05 -2.91
CA ASP A 69 -14.28 7.73 -4.05
C ASP A 69 -13.62 8.09 -5.40
N GLU A 70 -12.88 9.19 -5.45
CA GLU A 70 -12.11 9.59 -6.62
C GLU A 70 -11.00 8.59 -6.96
N ILE A 71 -10.27 8.09 -5.95
CA ILE A 71 -9.24 7.07 -6.13
C ILE A 71 -9.83 5.76 -6.62
N ILE A 72 -10.94 5.30 -6.04
CA ILE A 72 -11.63 4.08 -6.47
C ILE A 72 -12.09 4.19 -7.93
N LYS A 73 -12.62 5.35 -8.32
CA LYS A 73 -13.02 5.61 -9.72
C LYS A 73 -11.81 5.63 -10.66
N ARG A 74 -10.73 6.30 -10.27
CA ARG A 74 -9.49 6.35 -11.05
C ARG A 74 -8.95 4.95 -11.32
N ASP A 75 -8.93 4.10 -10.29
CA ASP A 75 -8.40 2.75 -10.35
C ASP A 75 -9.42 1.73 -10.86
N LEU A 76 -10.63 2.18 -11.25
CA LEU A 76 -11.73 1.37 -11.79
C LEU A 76 -12.15 0.20 -10.88
N GLY A 77 -11.99 0.33 -9.58
CA GLY A 77 -12.24 -0.75 -8.62
C GLY A 77 -11.27 -1.93 -8.77
N CYS A 78 -10.13 -1.73 -9.43
CA CYS A 78 -9.11 -2.74 -9.64
C CYS A 78 -8.04 -2.66 -8.55
N ASP A 79 -7.53 -3.83 -8.17
CA ASP A 79 -6.47 -3.95 -7.18
C ASP A 79 -5.16 -3.37 -7.74
N LEU A 80 -4.53 -2.47 -7.00
CA LEU A 80 -3.38 -1.65 -7.43
C LEU A 80 -3.61 -0.91 -8.76
N GLY A 81 -4.87 -0.65 -9.14
CA GLY A 81 -5.22 -0.04 -10.41
C GLY A 81 -4.84 -0.89 -11.64
N VAL A 82 -4.59 -2.18 -11.48
CA VAL A 82 -4.28 -3.09 -12.60
C VAL A 82 -5.56 -3.54 -13.27
N PHE A 83 -5.78 -3.08 -14.50
CA PHE A 83 -7.00 -3.40 -15.23
C PHE A 83 -7.25 -4.91 -15.33
N GLY A 84 -8.46 -5.32 -15.01
CA GLY A 84 -8.88 -6.72 -15.03
C GLY A 84 -8.71 -7.47 -13.70
N ILE A 85 -7.97 -6.91 -12.74
CA ILE A 85 -7.86 -7.46 -11.39
C ILE A 85 -8.85 -6.74 -10.48
N TYR A 86 -10.11 -7.11 -10.57
CA TYR A 86 -11.19 -6.46 -9.81
C TYR A 86 -11.20 -6.88 -8.35
N ILE A 87 -11.46 -5.93 -7.45
CA ILE A 87 -11.64 -6.18 -6.03
C ILE A 87 -13.09 -6.61 -5.79
N TYR A 88 -13.26 -7.85 -5.34
CA TYR A 88 -14.55 -8.38 -4.91
C TYR A 88 -14.65 -8.27 -3.39
N GLY A 89 -15.39 -7.26 -2.92
CA GLY A 89 -15.54 -6.99 -1.50
C GLY A 89 -15.13 -5.56 -1.13
N PRO A 90 -14.77 -5.30 0.12
CA PRO A 90 -14.37 -3.98 0.57
C PRO A 90 -13.11 -3.48 -0.14
N ILE A 91 -13.15 -2.25 -0.64
CA ILE A 91 -12.01 -1.58 -1.26
C ILE A 91 -11.35 -0.66 -0.23
N TYR A 92 -10.06 -0.85 -0.04
CA TYR A 92 -9.22 0.01 0.80
C TYR A 92 -8.44 0.99 -0.06
N VAL A 93 -8.33 2.23 0.37
CA VAL A 93 -7.43 3.20 -0.24
C VAL A 93 -6.20 3.32 0.65
N HIS A 94 -5.07 2.91 0.11
CA HIS A 94 -3.79 2.80 0.80
C HIS A 94 -2.93 4.04 0.53
N HIS A 95 -2.31 4.58 1.57
CA HIS A 95 -1.27 5.60 1.44
C HIS A 95 0.06 4.93 1.07
N LEU A 96 0.62 5.31 -0.08
CA LEU A 96 1.88 4.74 -0.60
C LEU A 96 3.06 4.99 0.34
N ASN A 97 3.07 6.17 0.96
CA ASN A 97 4.04 6.54 1.97
C ASN A 97 3.37 6.58 3.34
N PRO A 98 4.02 6.12 4.41
CA PRO A 98 3.48 6.18 5.75
C PRO A 98 3.07 7.61 6.13
N ILE A 99 1.86 7.75 6.66
CA ILE A 99 1.36 9.00 7.24
C ILE A 99 1.74 9.06 8.72
N THR A 100 2.00 10.26 9.20
CA THR A 100 2.34 10.52 10.60
C THR A 100 1.15 11.08 11.37
N GLU A 101 1.20 11.02 12.70
CA GLU A 101 0.20 11.69 13.55
C GLU A 101 0.14 13.19 13.26
N GLN A 102 1.31 13.81 13.04
CA GLN A 102 1.39 15.23 12.70
C GLN A 102 0.68 15.54 11.38
N ASP A 103 0.78 14.68 10.36
CA ASP A 103 0.06 14.87 9.10
C ASP A 103 -1.46 14.94 9.33
N ILE A 104 -1.98 14.13 10.24
CA ILE A 104 -3.40 14.10 10.60
C ILE A 104 -3.78 15.34 11.43
N GLU A 105 -2.94 15.74 12.39
CA GLU A 105 -3.19 16.91 13.24
C GLU A 105 -3.29 18.20 12.45
N VAL A 106 -2.40 18.41 11.48
CA VAL A 106 -2.38 19.62 10.64
C VAL A 106 -3.21 19.49 9.36
N TRP A 107 -3.88 18.36 9.15
CA TRP A 107 -4.62 18.07 7.90
C TRP A 107 -3.76 18.29 6.66
N SER A 108 -2.56 17.74 6.67
CA SER A 108 -1.59 17.85 5.59
C SER A 108 -2.16 17.38 4.24
N ASP A 109 -1.81 18.08 3.16
CA ASP A 109 -2.26 17.71 1.82
C ASP A 109 -1.79 16.31 1.39
N VAL A 110 -0.74 15.78 1.99
CA VAL A 110 -0.25 14.41 1.74
C VAL A 110 -1.30 13.33 2.02
N LEU A 111 -2.26 13.62 2.93
CA LEU A 111 -3.36 12.71 3.27
C LEU A 111 -4.34 12.52 2.11
N PHE A 112 -4.44 13.51 1.23
CA PHE A 112 -5.45 13.59 0.16
C PHE A 112 -4.83 13.65 -1.23
N ASP A 113 -3.50 13.55 -1.33
CA ASP A 113 -2.76 13.62 -2.58
C ASP A 113 -3.00 12.34 -3.40
N PRO A 114 -3.63 12.42 -4.60
CA PRO A 114 -3.84 11.26 -5.46
C PRO A 114 -2.55 10.51 -5.82
N GLU A 115 -1.42 11.19 -5.87
CA GLU A 115 -0.10 10.57 -6.10
C GLU A 115 0.38 9.71 -4.94
N ASN A 116 -0.20 9.91 -3.76
CA ASN A 116 0.12 9.13 -2.55
C ASN A 116 -0.93 8.05 -2.22
N LEU A 117 -1.88 7.81 -3.08
CA LEU A 117 -3.03 6.94 -2.82
C LEU A 117 -3.24 5.91 -3.93
N ILE A 118 -3.64 4.69 -3.55
CA ILE A 118 -3.97 3.62 -4.49
C ILE A 118 -5.05 2.69 -3.91
N ALA A 119 -5.93 2.16 -4.76
CA ALA A 119 -6.94 1.19 -4.34
C ALA A 119 -6.35 -0.20 -4.14
N THR A 120 -6.73 -0.87 -3.06
CA THR A 120 -6.26 -2.21 -2.72
C THR A 120 -7.38 -3.08 -2.16
N SER A 121 -7.25 -4.39 -2.34
CA SER A 121 -7.95 -5.37 -1.50
C SER A 121 -7.29 -5.44 -0.11
N MET A 122 -7.97 -6.09 0.85
CA MET A 122 -7.39 -6.32 2.19
C MET A 122 -6.11 -7.16 2.10
N ASP A 123 -6.13 -8.22 1.28
CA ASP A 123 -4.99 -9.13 1.14
C ASP A 123 -3.77 -8.41 0.54
N THR A 124 -4.01 -7.59 -0.48
CA THR A 124 -2.95 -6.78 -1.09
C THR A 124 -2.43 -5.74 -0.13
N HIS A 125 -3.31 -5.06 0.61
CA HIS A 125 -2.92 -4.11 1.65
C HIS A 125 -2.00 -4.76 2.70
N ASN A 126 -2.36 -5.95 3.16
CA ASN A 126 -1.53 -6.72 4.10
C ASN A 126 -0.19 -7.13 3.47
N SER A 127 -0.19 -7.52 2.20
CA SER A 127 1.04 -7.91 1.47
C SER A 127 2.01 -6.74 1.27
N ILE A 128 1.50 -5.50 1.21
CA ILE A 128 2.34 -4.30 1.17
C ILE A 128 3.07 -4.11 2.51
N HIS A 129 2.39 -4.30 3.63
CA HIS A 129 2.94 -4.02 4.95
C HIS A 129 3.74 -5.17 5.55
N TYR A 130 3.34 -6.42 5.31
CA TYR A 130 3.88 -7.58 6.01
C TYR A 130 4.52 -8.58 5.05
N LYS A 131 5.69 -9.09 5.42
CA LYS A 131 6.28 -10.25 4.74
C LYS A 131 5.38 -11.46 4.96
N PRO A 132 5.19 -12.31 3.93
CA PRO A 132 4.54 -13.60 4.14
C PRO A 132 5.30 -14.36 5.22
N ALA A 133 4.57 -15.00 6.12
CA ALA A 133 5.18 -15.92 7.09
C ALA A 133 5.94 -16.99 6.30
N ALA A 134 7.19 -17.23 6.67
CA ALA A 134 7.95 -18.32 6.10
C ALA A 134 7.15 -19.62 6.29
N THR A 135 6.68 -20.22 5.20
CA THR A 135 6.00 -21.51 5.26
C THR A 135 7.03 -22.52 5.69
N GLN A 136 7.04 -22.86 6.97
CA GLN A 136 7.80 -24.04 7.43
C GLN A 136 7.08 -25.24 6.82
N ILE A 137 7.70 -25.82 5.79
CA ILE A 137 7.29 -27.14 5.31
C ILE A 137 7.69 -28.12 6.42
N VAL A 138 6.74 -28.42 7.30
CA VAL A 138 6.92 -29.50 8.27
C VAL A 138 6.73 -30.78 7.49
N GLU A 139 7.82 -31.48 7.23
CA GLU A 139 7.77 -32.84 6.70
C GLU A 139 7.00 -33.70 7.71
N ARG A 140 5.78 -34.10 7.32
CA ARG A 140 4.95 -34.96 8.16
C ARG A 140 5.49 -36.39 8.10
N GLN A 141 5.75 -36.95 9.26
CA GLN A 141 6.12 -38.36 9.39
C GLN A 141 4.85 -39.23 9.52
N PRO A 142 4.90 -40.50 9.04
CA PRO A 142 3.81 -41.44 9.29
C PRO A 142 3.55 -41.56 10.80
N GLY A 143 2.33 -41.29 11.23
CA GLY A 143 1.93 -41.27 12.62
C GLY A 143 1.69 -39.90 13.25
N ASP A 144 1.97 -38.79 12.54
CA ASP A 144 1.72 -37.43 13.01
C ASP A 144 0.23 -37.06 13.05
N THR A 145 -0.63 -37.87 12.45
CA THR A 145 -2.06 -37.69 12.48
C THR A 145 -2.65 -38.47 13.64
N LYS A 146 -3.07 -37.79 14.70
CA LYS A 146 -3.90 -38.40 15.74
C LYS A 146 -5.27 -38.70 15.14
N LEU A 147 -5.59 -39.97 14.99
CA LEU A 147 -6.95 -40.41 14.74
C LEU A 147 -7.70 -40.35 16.08
N TRP A 148 -8.77 -39.62 16.11
CA TRP A 148 -9.70 -39.51 17.26
C TRP A 148 -10.51 -40.79 17.42
#